data_6f079f681980dca9235b1cc68bb2ce40
#
_entry.id   6f079f681980dca9235b1cc68bb2ce40
#
_cell.length_a   1.000
_cell.length_b   1.000
_cell.length_c   1.000
_cell.angle_alpha   90.00
_cell.angle_beta   90.00
_cell.angle_gamma   90.00
#
_symmetry.space_group_name_H-M   'P 1'
#
loop_
_entity.id
_entity.type
_entity.pdbx_description
1 polymer ?
#
loop_
_entity_poly.entity_id
_entity_poly.type
_entity_poly.pdbx_seq_one_letter_code
_entity_poly.pdbx_strand_id
1 'polypeptide(L)'
;MLGLYIHIPFCVRKCQYCDFLSAPACDSEREAYLQSLYGQIKAFGVRLKQKQKHYTVDSIFIGGGTPSLLSSDQMQTLMDAVRDSFYVADDAEITAECNPGTVTRKKLCVYKMAGINRLSIGLQSADNEELALLGRIHTWEEFLDTFEAARNAGFTNINIDIMSALPGQTVTSYQNTLKSVLALHPEHISAYSLIIEEGTPFFDEYGETDCAKKKKKDATKLLPSEDEVVQMDELTWKLLGEAGYEHYEISNYALPESACRHNLKYWHCEEYLGVGTGAASYLKTNSSGDYCRLKVITDTKAFSEIDWNDPSSLDKCFMECDVLSLQE
;
A
#
# COMPACT_ATOMS: atom_id res chain seq x y z
N MET A 1 12.65 17.33 -3.95
CA MET A 1 12.13 16.04 -4.43
C MET A 1 10.72 15.88 -3.91
N LEU A 2 9.86 15.11 -4.57
CA LEU A 2 8.45 14.91 -4.17
C LEU A 2 8.10 13.42 -4.27
N GLY A 3 7.52 12.84 -3.22
CA GLY A 3 6.85 11.57 -3.31
C GLY A 3 5.45 11.73 -3.90
N LEU A 4 4.98 10.79 -4.71
CA LEU A 4 3.61 10.74 -5.21
C LEU A 4 2.94 9.46 -4.76
N TYR A 5 1.94 9.56 -3.88
CA TYR A 5 1.09 8.43 -3.49
C TYR A 5 -0.20 8.44 -4.32
N ILE A 6 -0.54 7.31 -4.91
CA ILE A 6 -1.74 7.15 -5.73
C ILE A 6 -2.62 6.07 -5.12
N HIS A 7 -3.81 6.46 -4.66
CA HIS A 7 -4.75 5.55 -4.02
C HIS A 7 -5.70 4.89 -5.03
N ILE A 8 -5.76 3.57 -5.00
CA ILE A 8 -6.70 2.77 -5.79
C ILE A 8 -7.62 2.01 -4.82
N PRO A 9 -8.86 2.47 -4.59
CA PRO A 9 -9.72 1.97 -3.50
C PRO A 9 -10.48 0.69 -3.85
N PHE A 10 -9.96 -0.17 -4.70
CA PHE A 10 -10.69 -1.33 -5.18
C PHE A 10 -10.06 -2.64 -4.76
N CYS A 11 -10.90 -3.57 -4.29
CA CYS A 11 -10.55 -4.96 -4.00
C CYS A 11 -11.56 -5.90 -4.66
N VAL A 12 -11.15 -7.14 -4.93
CA VAL A 12 -12.11 -8.20 -5.30
C VAL A 12 -13.04 -8.49 -4.13
N ARG A 13 -12.45 -8.58 -2.91
CA ARG A 13 -13.13 -8.77 -1.63
C ARG A 13 -12.30 -8.12 -0.53
N LYS A 14 -12.96 -7.51 0.46
CA LYS A 14 -12.28 -6.96 1.65
C LYS A 14 -11.90 -8.10 2.60
N CYS A 15 -10.67 -8.10 3.07
CA CYS A 15 -10.17 -9.08 4.05
C CYS A 15 -10.76 -8.82 5.43
N GLN A 16 -10.76 -9.85 6.32
CA GLN A 16 -11.39 -9.79 7.64
C GLN A 16 -10.75 -8.77 8.59
N TYR A 17 -9.48 -8.45 8.38
CA TYR A 17 -8.67 -7.55 9.23
C TYR A 17 -8.48 -6.14 8.64
N CYS A 18 -8.85 -5.92 7.37
CA CYS A 18 -8.43 -4.74 6.64
C CYS A 18 -9.33 -3.53 6.94
N ASP A 19 -8.74 -2.45 7.44
CA ASP A 19 -9.37 -1.14 7.67
C ASP A 19 -9.15 -0.15 6.52
N PHE A 20 -8.25 -0.46 5.58
CA PHE A 20 -7.94 0.42 4.46
C PHE A 20 -9.20 0.84 3.70
N LEU A 21 -9.18 2.09 3.22
CA LEU A 21 -10.25 2.64 2.40
C LEU A 21 -10.33 1.90 1.07
N SER A 22 -11.06 0.80 1.06
CA SER A 22 -11.22 -0.05 -0.12
C SER A 22 -12.53 -0.82 -0.09
N ALA A 23 -13.10 -1.08 -1.28
CA ALA A 23 -14.31 -1.87 -1.44
C ALA A 23 -14.33 -2.56 -2.81
N PRO A 24 -15.14 -3.62 -2.97
CA PRO A 24 -15.50 -4.13 -4.30
C PRO A 24 -16.25 -3.03 -5.09
N ALA A 25 -15.99 -2.99 -6.41
CA ALA A 25 -16.66 -2.06 -7.32
C ALA A 25 -16.89 -2.73 -8.69
N CYS A 26 -17.95 -2.34 -9.38
CA CYS A 26 -18.18 -2.77 -10.75
C CYS A 26 -17.27 -2.00 -11.74
N ASP A 27 -17.20 -2.47 -12.97
CA ASP A 27 -16.31 -1.89 -14.00
C ASP A 27 -16.62 -0.41 -14.27
N SER A 28 -17.91 -0.04 -14.29
CA SER A 28 -18.31 1.36 -14.51
C SER A 28 -17.92 2.29 -13.37
N GLU A 29 -17.99 1.83 -12.13
CA GLU A 29 -17.56 2.60 -10.96
C GLU A 29 -16.04 2.77 -10.96
N ARG A 30 -15.29 1.71 -11.28
CA ARG A 30 -13.84 1.77 -11.42
C ARG A 30 -13.42 2.75 -12.51
N GLU A 31 -14.09 2.70 -13.66
CA GLU A 31 -13.78 3.60 -14.77
C GLU A 31 -14.08 5.06 -14.41
N ALA A 32 -15.25 5.35 -13.82
CA ALA A 32 -15.59 6.69 -13.37
C ALA A 32 -14.56 7.25 -12.37
N TYR A 33 -14.13 6.43 -11.43
CA TYR A 33 -13.08 6.78 -10.47
C TYR A 33 -11.75 7.10 -11.15
N LEU A 34 -11.31 6.25 -12.10
CA LEU A 34 -10.05 6.44 -12.79
C LEU A 34 -10.06 7.71 -13.64
N GLN A 35 -11.16 8.03 -14.30
CA GLN A 35 -11.30 9.28 -15.05
C GLN A 35 -11.16 10.49 -14.11
N SER A 36 -11.77 10.45 -12.93
CA SER A 36 -11.63 11.49 -11.91
C SER A 36 -10.19 11.57 -11.39
N LEU A 37 -9.55 10.43 -11.13
CA LEU A 37 -8.15 10.38 -10.67
C LEU A 37 -7.19 11.00 -11.69
N TYR A 38 -7.37 10.69 -12.98
CA TYR A 38 -6.58 11.32 -14.06
C TYR A 38 -6.82 12.83 -14.12
N GLY A 39 -8.06 13.26 -13.90
CA GLY A 39 -8.41 14.68 -13.81
C GLY A 39 -7.73 15.37 -12.64
N GLN A 40 -7.73 14.77 -11.45
CA GLN A 40 -7.04 15.29 -10.27
C GLN A 40 -5.52 15.42 -10.49
N ILE A 41 -4.88 14.40 -11.06
CA ILE A 41 -3.44 14.39 -11.38
C ILE A 41 -3.10 15.57 -12.30
N LYS A 42 -3.88 15.77 -13.37
CA LYS A 42 -3.70 16.88 -14.32
C LYS A 42 -3.92 18.25 -13.66
N ALA A 43 -4.96 18.37 -12.84
CA ALA A 43 -5.26 19.61 -12.12
C ALA A 43 -4.12 20.02 -11.17
N PHE A 44 -3.51 19.05 -10.45
CA PHE A 44 -2.32 19.30 -9.65
C PHE A 44 -1.14 19.75 -10.51
N GLY A 45 -0.87 19.07 -11.63
CA GLY A 45 0.20 19.46 -12.55
C GLY A 45 0.05 20.90 -13.05
N VAL A 46 -1.16 21.32 -13.41
CA VAL A 46 -1.47 22.71 -13.81
C VAL A 46 -1.23 23.68 -12.65
N ARG A 47 -1.74 23.38 -11.45
CA ARG A 47 -1.59 24.23 -10.26
C ARG A 47 -0.12 24.43 -9.87
N LEU A 48 0.69 23.39 -9.90
CA LEU A 48 2.11 23.47 -9.57
C LEU A 48 2.87 24.32 -10.59
N LYS A 49 2.59 24.17 -11.89
CA LYS A 49 3.15 25.01 -12.95
C LYS A 49 2.78 26.50 -12.76
N GLN A 50 1.52 26.80 -12.43
CA GLN A 50 1.04 28.16 -12.15
C GLN A 50 1.73 28.79 -10.94
N LYS A 51 2.01 28.00 -9.89
CA LYS A 51 2.73 28.46 -8.69
C LYS A 51 4.24 28.49 -8.87
N GLN A 52 4.75 28.20 -10.06
CA GLN A 52 6.19 28.12 -10.38
C GLN A 52 6.96 27.17 -9.43
N LYS A 53 6.27 26.16 -8.89
CA LYS A 53 6.89 25.10 -8.11
C LYS A 53 7.34 23.98 -9.06
N HIS A 54 8.65 23.82 -9.16
CA HIS A 54 9.25 22.76 -9.96
C HIS A 54 9.63 21.59 -9.06
N TYR A 55 8.71 20.64 -8.91
CA TYR A 55 8.99 19.39 -8.22
C TYR A 55 9.49 18.33 -9.20
N THR A 56 10.56 17.65 -8.82
CA THR A 56 10.96 16.38 -9.42
C THR A 56 10.38 15.26 -8.56
N VAL A 57 9.55 14.41 -9.16
CA VAL A 57 9.00 13.21 -8.50
C VAL A 57 10.06 12.13 -8.56
N ASP A 58 10.55 11.71 -7.40
CA ASP A 58 11.61 10.70 -7.24
C ASP A 58 11.11 9.38 -6.65
N SER A 59 9.85 9.36 -6.17
CA SER A 59 9.17 8.13 -5.80
C SER A 59 7.68 8.20 -6.10
N ILE A 60 7.12 7.10 -6.61
CA ILE A 60 5.68 6.91 -6.84
C ILE A 60 5.27 5.62 -6.16
N PHE A 61 4.22 5.67 -5.35
CA PHE A 61 3.65 4.50 -4.71
C PHE A 61 2.16 4.38 -5.07
N ILE A 62 1.82 3.33 -5.82
CA ILE A 62 0.45 3.03 -6.22
C ILE A 62 -0.06 1.95 -5.28
N GLY A 63 -0.93 2.36 -4.33
CA GLY A 63 -1.38 1.51 -3.24
C GLY A 63 -2.86 1.66 -2.90
N GLY A 64 -3.23 1.12 -1.74
CA GLY A 64 -4.56 1.27 -1.13
C GLY A 64 -5.34 -0.02 -1.02
N GLY A 65 -6.22 -0.34 -1.97
CA GLY A 65 -6.92 -1.62 -2.03
C GLY A 65 -6.09 -2.67 -2.78
N THR A 66 -6.27 -2.74 -4.08
CA THR A 66 -5.55 -3.68 -4.96
C THR A 66 -5.26 -3.02 -6.31
N PRO A 67 -4.20 -2.22 -6.41
CA PRO A 67 -3.82 -1.55 -7.66
C PRO A 67 -3.62 -2.51 -8.82
N SER A 68 -3.22 -3.74 -8.54
CA SER A 68 -3.08 -4.78 -9.56
C SER A 68 -4.39 -5.27 -10.17
N LEU A 69 -5.56 -4.77 -9.76
CA LEU A 69 -6.83 -4.95 -10.49
C LEU A 69 -6.90 -4.08 -11.75
N LEU A 70 -6.16 -2.99 -11.82
CA LEU A 70 -6.10 -2.17 -13.03
C LEU A 70 -5.67 -3.01 -14.22
N SER A 71 -6.34 -2.82 -15.36
CA SER A 71 -5.90 -3.45 -16.61
C SER A 71 -4.55 -2.88 -17.04
N SER A 72 -3.91 -3.54 -18.02
CA SER A 72 -2.67 -3.04 -18.62
C SER A 72 -2.84 -1.63 -19.18
N ASP A 73 -3.95 -1.37 -19.87
CA ASP A 73 -4.23 -0.07 -20.49
C ASP A 73 -4.54 1.00 -19.44
N GLN A 74 -5.26 0.65 -18.38
CA GLN A 74 -5.54 1.57 -17.25
C GLN A 74 -4.26 1.98 -16.52
N MET A 75 -3.35 1.03 -16.27
CA MET A 75 -2.05 1.33 -15.65
C MET A 75 -1.19 2.21 -16.56
N GLN A 76 -1.15 1.91 -17.86
CA GLN A 76 -0.44 2.75 -18.83
C GLN A 76 -1.00 4.18 -18.84
N THR A 77 -2.32 4.33 -18.94
CA THR A 77 -3.00 5.65 -18.93
C THR A 77 -2.73 6.42 -17.64
N LEU A 78 -2.70 5.73 -16.48
CA LEU A 78 -2.35 6.34 -15.21
C LEU A 78 -0.92 6.90 -15.23
N MET A 79 0.04 6.11 -15.69
CA MET A 79 1.44 6.53 -15.74
C MET A 79 1.69 7.62 -16.79
N ASP A 80 0.94 7.62 -17.89
CA ASP A 80 0.97 8.70 -18.88
C ASP A 80 0.43 10.00 -18.27
N ALA A 81 -0.70 9.95 -17.56
CA ALA A 81 -1.26 11.12 -16.87
C ALA A 81 -0.28 11.71 -15.84
N VAL A 82 0.47 10.85 -15.13
CA VAL A 82 1.52 11.28 -14.19
C VAL A 82 2.65 11.99 -14.93
N ARG A 83 3.20 11.40 -16.01
CA ARG A 83 4.31 11.97 -16.76
C ARG A 83 3.96 13.28 -17.48
N ASP A 84 2.72 13.41 -17.96
CA ASP A 84 2.23 14.65 -18.57
C ASP A 84 2.09 15.78 -17.55
N SER A 85 1.89 15.42 -16.29
CA SER A 85 1.59 16.37 -15.21
C SER A 85 2.82 16.77 -14.39
N PHE A 86 3.76 15.83 -14.19
CA PHE A 86 4.93 15.98 -13.33
C PHE A 86 6.22 15.61 -14.07
N TYR A 87 7.32 16.22 -13.66
CA TYR A 87 8.64 15.74 -14.04
C TYR A 87 9.02 14.56 -13.14
N VAL A 88 9.04 13.37 -13.70
CA VAL A 88 9.45 12.13 -13.00
C VAL A 88 10.93 11.90 -13.28
N ALA A 89 11.73 11.71 -12.22
CA ALA A 89 13.15 11.42 -12.35
C ALA A 89 13.40 10.10 -13.09
N ASP A 90 14.47 10.02 -13.86
CA ASP A 90 14.82 8.82 -14.64
C ASP A 90 15.06 7.59 -13.74
N ASP A 91 15.55 7.82 -12.51
CA ASP A 91 15.81 6.83 -11.48
C ASP A 91 14.70 6.74 -10.42
N ALA A 92 13.51 7.32 -10.68
CA ALA A 92 12.40 7.28 -9.73
C ALA A 92 12.04 5.84 -9.34
N GLU A 93 11.85 5.60 -8.03
CA GLU A 93 11.23 4.36 -7.56
C GLU A 93 9.72 4.40 -7.83
N ILE A 94 9.22 3.44 -8.59
CA ILE A 94 7.79 3.36 -8.92
C ILE A 94 7.27 2.00 -8.46
N THR A 95 6.56 2.01 -7.32
CA THR A 95 5.99 0.84 -6.69
C THR A 95 4.52 0.64 -7.07
N ALA A 96 4.11 -0.60 -7.32
CA ALA A 96 2.70 -1.00 -7.38
C ALA A 96 2.44 -2.15 -6.41
N GLU A 97 1.38 -2.02 -5.60
CA GLU A 97 0.87 -3.12 -4.78
C GLU A 97 0.14 -4.15 -5.64
N CYS A 98 0.43 -5.41 -5.36
CA CYS A 98 -0.12 -6.55 -6.08
C CYS A 98 -0.69 -7.58 -5.10
N ASN A 99 -1.90 -8.08 -5.40
CA ASN A 99 -2.40 -9.28 -4.74
C ASN A 99 -2.18 -10.50 -5.64
N PRO A 100 -1.77 -11.65 -5.09
CA PRO A 100 -1.65 -12.91 -5.85
C PRO A 100 -2.94 -13.23 -6.59
N GLY A 101 -2.82 -13.82 -7.78
CA GLY A 101 -3.95 -14.16 -8.64
C GLY A 101 -4.53 -12.99 -9.46
N THR A 102 -4.14 -11.73 -9.20
CA THR A 102 -4.66 -10.56 -9.95
C THR A 102 -3.79 -10.15 -11.13
N VAL A 103 -2.60 -10.72 -11.26
CA VAL A 103 -1.64 -10.41 -12.32
C VAL A 103 -1.17 -11.66 -13.05
N THR A 104 -0.84 -11.48 -14.32
CA THR A 104 -0.19 -12.48 -15.16
C THR A 104 1.17 -11.93 -15.60
N ARG A 105 2.09 -12.81 -16.05
CA ARG A 105 3.37 -12.36 -16.61
C ARG A 105 3.18 -11.31 -17.70
N LYS A 106 2.22 -11.49 -18.61
CA LYS A 106 1.93 -10.53 -19.69
C LYS A 106 1.56 -9.16 -19.13
N LYS A 107 0.68 -9.12 -18.12
CA LYS A 107 0.28 -7.88 -17.45
C LYS A 107 1.45 -7.21 -16.75
N LEU A 108 2.27 -7.97 -16.04
CA LEU A 108 3.46 -7.47 -15.36
C LEU A 108 4.52 -6.93 -16.33
N CYS A 109 4.68 -7.53 -17.51
CA CYS A 109 5.54 -6.96 -18.56
C CYS A 109 5.06 -5.56 -18.99
N VAL A 110 3.73 -5.36 -19.14
CA VAL A 110 3.18 -4.03 -19.48
C VAL A 110 3.38 -3.06 -18.32
N TYR A 111 3.17 -3.48 -17.07
CA TYR A 111 3.44 -2.64 -15.89
C TYR A 111 4.90 -2.16 -15.87
N LYS A 112 5.83 -3.08 -16.14
CA LYS A 112 7.25 -2.73 -16.24
C LYS A 112 7.54 -1.75 -17.38
N MET A 113 6.92 -1.93 -18.54
CA MET A 113 7.03 -0.99 -19.67
C MET A 113 6.43 0.38 -19.34
N ALA A 114 5.35 0.42 -18.55
CA ALA A 114 4.77 1.65 -18.03
C ALA A 114 5.68 2.34 -16.98
N GLY A 115 6.79 1.71 -16.58
CA GLY A 115 7.80 2.26 -15.69
C GLY A 115 7.74 1.76 -14.26
N ILE A 116 6.79 0.87 -13.91
CA ILE A 116 6.79 0.24 -12.58
C ILE A 116 8.09 -0.57 -12.44
N ASN A 117 8.88 -0.27 -11.41
CA ASN A 117 10.18 -0.94 -11.21
C ASN A 117 10.28 -1.67 -9.86
N ARG A 118 9.30 -1.49 -8.96
CA ARG A 118 9.17 -2.19 -7.69
C ARG A 118 7.75 -2.77 -7.54
N LEU A 119 7.62 -3.98 -7.01
CA LEU A 119 6.34 -4.58 -6.64
C LEU A 119 6.26 -4.81 -5.13
N SER A 120 5.07 -4.62 -4.54
CA SER A 120 4.74 -5.06 -3.18
C SER A 120 3.68 -6.13 -3.28
N ILE A 121 4.00 -7.37 -2.90
CA ILE A 121 3.10 -8.52 -3.06
C ILE A 121 2.57 -8.94 -1.70
N GLY A 122 1.26 -8.80 -1.50
CA GLY A 122 0.58 -9.15 -0.26
C GLY A 122 0.39 -10.66 -0.09
N LEU A 123 1.37 -11.35 0.46
CA LEU A 123 1.29 -12.78 0.80
C LEU A 123 0.48 -13.00 2.08
N GLN A 124 0.89 -12.39 3.17
CA GLN A 124 0.43 -12.44 4.54
C GLN A 124 0.88 -13.71 5.31
N SER A 125 0.72 -14.90 4.77
CA SER A 125 1.20 -16.17 5.35
C SER A 125 1.50 -17.21 4.26
N ALA A 126 2.42 -18.12 4.53
CA ALA A 126 2.67 -19.30 3.70
C ALA A 126 1.78 -20.50 4.10
N ASP A 127 0.89 -20.31 5.07
CA ASP A 127 -0.09 -21.32 5.53
C ASP A 127 -1.47 -21.02 4.94
N ASN A 128 -2.02 -21.95 4.17
CA ASN A 128 -3.31 -21.78 3.49
C ASN A 128 -4.50 -21.70 4.46
N GLU A 129 -4.41 -22.28 5.68
CA GLU A 129 -5.46 -22.12 6.69
C GLU A 129 -5.43 -20.70 7.29
N GLU A 130 -4.24 -20.15 7.53
CA GLU A 130 -4.08 -18.76 7.98
C GLU A 130 -4.59 -17.78 6.90
N LEU A 131 -4.27 -18.01 5.61
CA LEU A 131 -4.79 -17.22 4.50
C LEU A 131 -6.32 -17.26 4.41
N ALA A 132 -6.91 -18.44 4.54
CA ALA A 132 -8.37 -18.61 4.53
C ALA A 132 -9.04 -17.86 5.69
N LEU A 133 -8.46 -17.92 6.89
CA LEU A 133 -8.93 -17.20 8.08
C LEU A 133 -8.89 -15.67 7.88
N LEU A 134 -7.83 -15.15 7.30
CA LEU A 134 -7.69 -13.73 6.94
C LEU A 134 -8.72 -13.29 5.88
N GLY A 135 -9.42 -14.22 5.24
CA GLY A 135 -10.31 -13.94 4.11
C GLY A 135 -9.55 -13.67 2.81
N ARG A 136 -8.30 -14.11 2.69
CA ARG A 136 -7.55 -14.03 1.43
C ARG A 136 -8.18 -14.94 0.39
N ILE A 137 -8.08 -14.52 -0.87
CA ILE A 137 -8.68 -15.25 -2.00
C ILE A 137 -7.66 -16.11 -2.74
N HIS A 138 -6.40 -16.05 -2.34
CA HIS A 138 -5.29 -16.80 -2.93
C HIS A 138 -4.72 -17.81 -1.95
N THR A 139 -3.99 -18.79 -2.49
CA THR A 139 -3.20 -19.79 -1.76
C THR A 139 -1.71 -19.46 -1.82
N TRP A 140 -0.90 -20.18 -1.04
CA TRP A 140 0.56 -20.11 -1.11
C TRP A 140 1.08 -20.44 -2.52
N GLU A 141 0.50 -21.43 -3.18
CA GLU A 141 0.87 -21.87 -4.52
C GLU A 141 0.60 -20.76 -5.56
N GLU A 142 -0.56 -20.10 -5.48
CA GLU A 142 -0.91 -18.98 -6.36
C GLU A 142 -0.02 -17.74 -6.10
N PHE A 143 0.45 -17.58 -4.86
CA PHE A 143 1.46 -16.57 -4.56
C PHE A 143 2.80 -16.92 -5.23
N LEU A 144 3.25 -18.18 -5.17
CA LEU A 144 4.49 -18.62 -5.84
C LEU A 144 4.42 -18.37 -7.35
N ASP A 145 3.30 -18.73 -7.99
CA ASP A 145 3.07 -18.47 -9.42
C ASP A 145 3.16 -16.96 -9.73
N THR A 146 2.60 -16.11 -8.86
CA THR A 146 2.65 -14.65 -9.00
C THR A 146 4.07 -14.11 -8.84
N PHE A 147 4.81 -14.59 -7.85
CA PHE A 147 6.20 -14.20 -7.61
C PHE A 147 7.11 -14.61 -8.76
N GLU A 148 6.98 -15.84 -9.25
CA GLU A 148 7.70 -16.34 -10.43
C GLU A 148 7.35 -15.52 -11.69
N ALA A 149 6.08 -15.21 -11.90
CA ALA A 149 5.64 -14.37 -13.01
C ALA A 149 6.27 -12.96 -12.94
N ALA A 150 6.43 -12.39 -11.73
CA ALA A 150 7.09 -11.10 -11.51
C ALA A 150 8.59 -11.18 -11.84
N ARG A 151 9.28 -12.19 -11.35
CA ARG A 151 10.70 -12.43 -11.70
C ARG A 151 10.89 -12.65 -13.22
N ASN A 152 10.02 -13.45 -13.85
CA ASN A 152 10.03 -13.70 -15.29
C ASN A 152 9.65 -12.48 -16.14
N ALA A 153 8.94 -11.49 -15.58
CA ALA A 153 8.70 -10.19 -16.18
C ALA A 153 9.89 -9.22 -15.99
N GLY A 154 10.93 -9.63 -15.24
CA GLY A 154 12.17 -8.88 -15.03
C GLY A 154 12.11 -7.91 -13.83
N PHE A 155 11.21 -8.09 -12.85
CA PHE A 155 11.28 -7.35 -11.60
C PHE A 155 12.40 -7.89 -10.70
N THR A 156 13.28 -6.99 -10.28
CA THR A 156 14.44 -7.25 -9.42
C THR A 156 14.35 -6.51 -8.09
N ASN A 157 13.24 -5.84 -7.81
CA ASN A 157 12.93 -5.24 -6.53
C ASN A 157 11.49 -5.63 -6.17
N ILE A 158 11.35 -6.65 -5.32
CA ILE A 158 10.06 -7.20 -4.90
C ILE A 158 10.00 -7.19 -3.38
N ASN A 159 8.97 -6.56 -2.85
CA ASN A 159 8.59 -6.69 -1.46
C ASN A 159 7.56 -7.81 -1.29
N ILE A 160 7.66 -8.54 -0.19
CA ILE A 160 6.65 -9.52 0.26
C ILE A 160 6.12 -9.05 1.62
N ASP A 161 4.79 -8.84 1.71
CA ASP A 161 4.13 -8.53 2.96
C ASP A 161 3.76 -9.80 3.70
N ILE A 162 4.13 -9.92 4.98
CA ILE A 162 3.78 -11.02 5.88
C ILE A 162 3.23 -10.49 7.20
N MET A 163 2.38 -11.28 7.83
CA MET A 163 1.73 -10.94 9.09
C MET A 163 2.05 -11.95 10.18
N SER A 164 2.39 -11.45 11.37
CA SER A 164 2.46 -12.19 12.61
C SER A 164 1.20 -12.01 13.48
N ALA A 165 1.13 -12.71 14.56
CA ALA A 165 0.06 -12.62 15.56
C ALA A 165 -1.36 -12.94 15.03
N LEU A 166 -1.48 -13.77 14.00
CA LEU A 166 -2.77 -14.19 13.44
C LEU A 166 -3.52 -15.11 14.41
N PRO A 167 -4.87 -15.10 14.41
CA PRO A 167 -5.64 -16.04 15.24
C PRO A 167 -5.27 -17.49 14.94
N GLY A 168 -4.86 -18.24 15.97
CA GLY A 168 -4.40 -19.62 15.89
C GLY A 168 -2.98 -19.82 15.36
N GLN A 169 -2.28 -18.74 14.99
CA GLN A 169 -0.89 -18.79 14.58
C GLN A 169 0.01 -19.14 15.78
N THR A 170 0.98 -20.00 15.57
CA THR A 170 2.00 -20.34 16.55
C THR A 170 3.35 -19.75 16.13
N VAL A 171 4.28 -19.63 17.08
CA VAL A 171 5.68 -19.22 16.78
C VAL A 171 6.29 -20.13 15.70
N THR A 172 5.95 -21.43 15.72
CA THR A 172 6.45 -22.40 14.73
C THR A 172 5.85 -22.19 13.35
N SER A 173 4.52 -21.96 13.22
CA SER A 173 3.89 -21.71 11.92
C SER A 173 4.39 -20.41 11.31
N TYR A 174 4.54 -19.34 12.11
CA TYR A 174 5.13 -18.09 11.69
C TYR A 174 6.59 -18.24 11.24
N GLN A 175 7.40 -19.02 12.00
CA GLN A 175 8.77 -19.34 11.59
C GLN A 175 8.83 -20.03 10.22
N ASN A 176 7.90 -20.92 9.94
CA ASN A 176 7.82 -21.60 8.64
C ASN A 176 7.49 -20.60 7.52
N THR A 177 6.59 -19.66 7.75
CA THR A 177 6.30 -18.56 6.81
C THR A 177 7.56 -17.75 6.53
N LEU A 178 8.29 -17.30 7.56
CA LEU A 178 9.56 -16.55 7.40
C LEU A 178 10.58 -17.33 6.57
N LYS A 179 10.80 -18.61 6.89
CA LYS A 179 11.75 -19.46 6.14
C LYS A 179 11.33 -19.65 4.68
N SER A 180 10.05 -19.84 4.42
CA SER A 180 9.50 -20.00 3.07
C SER A 180 9.71 -18.72 2.25
N VAL A 181 9.49 -17.55 2.84
CA VAL A 181 9.71 -16.25 2.20
C VAL A 181 11.20 -16.01 1.95
N LEU A 182 12.05 -16.27 2.94
CA LEU A 182 13.51 -16.13 2.80
C LEU A 182 14.08 -17.00 1.69
N ALA A 183 13.55 -18.20 1.47
CA ALA A 183 13.98 -19.09 0.38
C ALA A 183 13.69 -18.53 -1.03
N LEU A 184 12.83 -17.52 -1.15
CA LEU A 184 12.52 -16.84 -2.41
C LEU A 184 13.48 -15.69 -2.72
N HIS A 185 14.32 -15.29 -1.76
CA HIS A 185 15.27 -14.18 -1.85
C HIS A 185 14.64 -12.88 -2.38
N PRO A 186 13.57 -12.34 -1.73
CA PRO A 186 13.06 -11.05 -2.09
C PRO A 186 14.06 -9.95 -1.68
N GLU A 187 14.03 -8.78 -2.29
CA GLU A 187 14.87 -7.65 -1.93
C GLU A 187 14.35 -6.92 -0.70
N HIS A 188 13.06 -7.09 -0.39
CA HIS A 188 12.39 -6.38 0.70
C HIS A 188 11.31 -7.27 1.34
N ILE A 189 11.12 -7.16 2.65
CA ILE A 189 10.07 -7.86 3.42
C ILE A 189 9.42 -6.85 4.35
N SER A 190 8.08 -6.74 4.26
CA SER A 190 7.27 -6.05 5.24
C SER A 190 6.71 -7.11 6.20
N ALA A 191 7.14 -7.07 7.46
CA ALA A 191 6.69 -8.00 8.50
C ALA A 191 6.04 -7.20 9.63
N TYR A 192 4.74 -7.36 9.81
CA TYR A 192 3.97 -6.61 10.80
C TYR A 192 2.99 -7.51 11.55
N SER A 193 2.77 -7.19 12.82
CA SER A 193 1.80 -7.90 13.66
C SER A 193 0.37 -7.48 13.30
N LEU A 194 -0.57 -8.42 13.39
CA LEU A 194 -1.99 -8.12 13.24
C LEU A 194 -2.43 -7.09 14.28
N ILE A 195 -3.02 -6.00 13.79
CA ILE A 195 -3.73 -5.02 14.63
C ILE A 195 -5.23 -5.22 14.42
N ILE A 196 -5.99 -5.26 15.51
CA ILE A 196 -7.44 -5.40 15.47
C ILE A 196 -8.07 -4.00 15.38
N GLU A 197 -8.38 -3.59 14.15
CA GLU A 197 -8.90 -2.26 13.85
C GLU A 197 -10.43 -2.20 13.93
N GLU A 198 -10.94 -1.11 14.53
CA GLU A 198 -12.38 -0.86 14.66
C GLU A 198 -13.05 -0.80 13.27
N GLY A 199 -14.24 -1.36 13.16
CA GLY A 199 -14.98 -1.43 11.90
C GLY A 199 -14.60 -2.60 10.99
N THR A 200 -13.70 -3.48 11.44
CA THR A 200 -13.36 -4.73 10.73
C THR A 200 -14.12 -5.93 11.30
N PRO A 201 -14.37 -7.00 10.50
CA PRO A 201 -14.93 -8.24 11.04
C PRO A 201 -14.10 -8.84 12.17
N PHE A 202 -12.77 -8.71 12.15
CA PHE A 202 -11.91 -9.16 13.25
C PHE A 202 -12.11 -8.35 14.53
N PHE A 203 -12.45 -7.07 14.44
CA PHE A 203 -12.83 -6.30 15.62
C PHE A 203 -14.12 -6.81 16.27
N ASP A 204 -15.10 -7.22 15.45
CA ASP A 204 -16.32 -7.85 15.95
C ASP A 204 -16.08 -9.19 16.65
N GLU A 205 -15.02 -9.91 16.29
CA GLU A 205 -14.69 -11.23 16.82
C GLU A 205 -13.66 -11.16 17.97
N TYR A 206 -12.62 -10.35 17.82
CA TYR A 206 -11.45 -10.31 18.71
C TYR A 206 -11.28 -9.00 19.48
N GLY A 207 -12.04 -7.94 19.16
CA GLY A 207 -11.93 -6.62 19.80
C GLY A 207 -12.36 -6.62 21.27
N GLU A 208 -12.20 -5.49 21.95
CA GLU A 208 -12.51 -5.33 23.39
C GLU A 208 -13.95 -4.91 23.68
N THR A 209 -14.91 -5.25 22.84
CA THR A 209 -16.34 -4.95 23.05
C THR A 209 -17.05 -6.07 23.81
N ASP A 210 -18.20 -5.77 24.45
CA ASP A 210 -19.02 -6.79 25.11
C ASP A 210 -19.58 -7.82 24.13
N CYS A 211 -19.77 -7.44 22.87
CA CYS A 211 -20.18 -8.32 21.79
C CYS A 211 -19.04 -9.26 21.38
N ALA A 212 -17.84 -8.72 21.21
CA ALA A 212 -16.62 -9.49 20.90
C ALA A 212 -16.21 -10.40 22.07
N LYS A 213 -16.37 -9.95 23.33
CA LYS A 213 -16.12 -10.82 24.51
C LYS A 213 -17.02 -12.05 24.55
N LYS A 214 -18.26 -11.99 24.04
CA LYS A 214 -19.14 -13.15 23.89
C LYS A 214 -18.67 -14.06 22.74
N LYS A 215 -18.34 -13.49 21.58
CA LYS A 215 -17.83 -14.23 20.43
C LYS A 215 -16.46 -14.86 20.69
N LYS A 216 -15.60 -14.18 21.45
CA LYS A 216 -14.26 -14.69 21.84
C LYS A 216 -14.32 -16.02 22.60
N LYS A 217 -15.43 -16.32 23.32
CA LYS A 217 -15.66 -17.63 23.96
C LYS A 217 -16.01 -18.73 22.98
N ASP A 218 -16.52 -18.38 21.80
CA ASP A 218 -16.95 -19.30 20.74
C ASP A 218 -15.96 -19.30 19.57
N ALA A 219 -14.91 -18.45 19.60
CA ALA A 219 -13.89 -18.40 18.56
C ALA A 219 -13.15 -19.73 18.45
N THR A 220 -13.08 -20.27 17.24
CA THR A 220 -12.39 -21.54 16.96
C THR A 220 -10.87 -21.42 17.07
N LYS A 221 -10.33 -20.24 16.89
CA LYS A 221 -8.90 -19.90 17.01
C LYS A 221 -8.74 -18.67 17.92
N LEU A 222 -7.80 -18.72 18.86
CA LEU A 222 -7.49 -17.59 19.75
C LEU A 222 -6.33 -16.78 19.19
N LEU A 223 -6.26 -15.50 19.56
CA LEU A 223 -5.05 -14.72 19.31
C LEU A 223 -3.88 -15.29 20.12
N PRO A 224 -2.65 -15.26 19.59
CA PRO A 224 -1.46 -15.57 20.35
C PRO A 224 -1.36 -14.71 21.63
N SER A 225 -0.72 -15.22 22.66
CA SER A 225 -0.40 -14.46 23.86
C SER A 225 0.62 -13.38 23.56
N GLU A 226 0.72 -12.34 24.43
CA GLU A 226 1.73 -11.28 24.30
C GLU A 226 3.15 -11.87 24.26
N ASP A 227 3.45 -12.90 25.06
CA ASP A 227 4.75 -13.56 25.05
C ASP A 227 5.04 -14.26 23.71
N GLU A 228 4.03 -14.86 23.07
CA GLU A 228 4.18 -15.48 21.73
C GLU A 228 4.39 -14.41 20.66
N VAL A 229 3.69 -13.27 20.75
CA VAL A 229 3.89 -12.12 19.82
C VAL A 229 5.32 -11.61 19.95
N VAL A 230 5.82 -11.38 21.15
CA VAL A 230 7.22 -10.96 21.37
C VAL A 230 8.20 -11.99 20.79
N GLN A 231 7.96 -13.28 20.98
CA GLN A 231 8.80 -14.31 20.37
C GLN A 231 8.77 -14.30 18.83
N MET A 232 7.62 -13.99 18.21
CA MET A 232 7.52 -13.85 16.77
C MET A 232 8.32 -12.64 16.27
N ASP A 233 8.26 -11.51 16.98
CA ASP A 233 9.01 -10.30 16.64
C ASP A 233 10.54 -10.53 16.78
N GLU A 234 10.99 -11.12 17.88
CA GLU A 234 12.39 -11.49 18.08
C GLU A 234 12.89 -12.46 17.01
N LEU A 235 12.05 -13.42 16.62
CA LEU A 235 12.35 -14.40 15.57
C LEU A 235 12.47 -13.72 14.20
N THR A 236 11.58 -12.76 13.90
CA THR A 236 11.64 -11.95 12.67
C THR A 236 12.97 -11.22 12.59
N TRP A 237 13.29 -10.47 13.64
CA TRP A 237 14.51 -9.68 13.71
C TRP A 237 15.78 -10.55 13.53
N LYS A 238 15.79 -11.70 14.22
CA LYS A 238 16.90 -12.64 14.14
C LYS A 238 17.06 -13.25 12.73
N LEU A 239 16.01 -13.85 12.19
CA LEU A 239 16.11 -14.58 10.92
C LEU A 239 16.37 -13.66 9.73
N LEU A 240 15.74 -12.47 9.70
CA LEU A 240 15.96 -11.51 8.63
C LEU A 240 17.36 -10.90 8.75
N GLY A 241 17.82 -10.57 9.96
CA GLY A 241 19.19 -10.08 10.18
C GLY A 241 20.28 -11.10 9.81
N GLU A 242 20.10 -12.40 10.19
CA GLU A 242 20.99 -13.49 9.78
C GLU A 242 21.03 -13.69 8.25
N ALA A 243 19.93 -13.35 7.56
CA ALA A 243 19.83 -13.40 6.10
C ALA A 243 20.34 -12.13 5.40
N GLY A 244 20.83 -11.13 6.14
CA GLY A 244 21.44 -9.91 5.59
C GLY A 244 20.47 -8.76 5.33
N TYR A 245 19.23 -8.84 5.83
CA TYR A 245 18.29 -7.72 5.76
C TYR A 245 18.55 -6.71 6.87
N GLU A 246 18.50 -5.44 6.52
CA GLU A 246 18.55 -4.31 7.44
C GLU A 246 17.14 -3.94 7.87
N HIS A 247 16.89 -3.83 9.19
CA HIS A 247 15.66 -3.31 9.76
C HIS A 247 15.71 -1.79 9.72
N TYR A 248 15.16 -1.15 8.70
CA TYR A 248 15.33 0.28 8.48
C TYR A 248 14.19 1.15 9.04
N GLU A 249 13.06 0.53 9.41
CA GLU A 249 11.94 1.15 10.12
C GLU A 249 11.08 0.07 10.81
N ILE A 250 9.96 0.42 11.46
CA ILE A 250 9.23 -0.44 12.41
C ILE A 250 8.86 -1.82 11.83
N SER A 251 8.38 -1.88 10.59
CA SER A 251 7.84 -3.10 9.98
C SER A 251 8.61 -3.57 8.75
N ASN A 252 9.56 -2.78 8.28
CA ASN A 252 10.19 -3.05 6.98
C ASN A 252 11.67 -3.41 7.09
N TYR A 253 12.01 -4.45 6.36
CA TYR A 253 13.35 -5.04 6.26
C TYR A 253 13.76 -5.09 4.79
N ALA A 254 14.98 -4.69 4.49
CA ALA A 254 15.48 -4.65 3.12
C ALA A 254 16.92 -5.13 3.03
N LEU A 255 17.27 -5.76 1.92
CA LEU A 255 18.67 -5.91 1.55
C LEU A 255 19.32 -4.53 1.33
N PRO A 256 20.63 -4.37 1.48
CA PRO A 256 21.32 -3.11 1.21
C PRO A 256 20.85 -2.46 -0.10
N GLU A 257 20.59 -1.15 -0.07
CA GLU A 257 20.12 -0.34 -1.20
C GLU A 257 18.68 -0.67 -1.70
N SER A 258 17.92 -1.53 -0.99
CA SER A 258 16.57 -1.95 -1.38
C SER A 258 15.46 -1.41 -0.48
N ALA A 259 15.78 -0.55 0.48
CA ALA A 259 14.77 0.14 1.31
C ALA A 259 13.80 0.94 0.43
N CYS A 260 12.51 0.91 0.76
CA CYS A 260 11.48 1.62 0.00
C CYS A 260 11.66 3.14 0.12
N ARG A 261 12.06 3.79 -0.97
CA ARG A 261 12.32 5.24 -1.00
C ARG A 261 11.07 6.05 -0.65
N HIS A 262 9.90 5.57 -1.05
CA HIS A 262 8.65 6.24 -0.73
C HIS A 262 8.33 6.18 0.77
N ASN A 263 8.52 5.02 1.43
CA ASN A 263 8.33 4.88 2.88
C ASN A 263 9.30 5.76 3.67
N LEU A 264 10.55 5.84 3.24
CA LEU A 264 11.55 6.70 3.88
C LEU A 264 11.16 8.17 3.88
N LYS A 265 10.41 8.66 2.86
CA LYS A 265 9.91 10.03 2.87
C LYS A 265 8.98 10.33 4.05
N TYR A 266 8.13 9.39 4.42
CA TYR A 266 7.28 9.54 5.60
C TYR A 266 8.10 9.65 6.88
N TRP A 267 9.09 8.77 7.06
CA TRP A 267 9.96 8.75 8.23
C TRP A 267 10.88 9.98 8.35
N HIS A 268 11.32 10.51 7.19
CA HIS A 268 12.16 11.71 7.15
C HIS A 268 11.34 13.01 7.10
N CYS A 269 10.00 12.93 7.18
CA CYS A 269 9.12 14.09 7.04
C CYS A 269 9.40 14.89 5.74
N GLU A 270 9.68 14.19 4.65
CA GLU A 270 9.84 14.79 3.33
C GLU A 270 8.50 15.04 2.65
N GLU A 271 8.49 15.94 1.65
CA GLU A 271 7.28 16.29 0.93
C GLU A 271 6.74 15.12 0.09
N TYR A 272 5.44 14.88 0.21
CA TYR A 272 4.70 13.96 -0.64
C TYR A 272 3.31 14.49 -0.97
N LEU A 273 2.82 14.15 -2.15
CA LEU A 273 1.49 14.46 -2.65
C LEU A 273 0.68 13.17 -2.75
N GLY A 274 -0.49 13.15 -2.11
CA GLY A 274 -1.46 12.07 -2.24
C GLY A 274 -2.56 12.44 -3.22
N VAL A 275 -2.91 11.52 -4.11
CA VAL A 275 -4.02 11.62 -5.06
C VAL A 275 -4.94 10.41 -4.95
N GLY A 276 -6.22 10.61 -5.23
CA GLY A 276 -7.26 9.61 -5.00
C GLY A 276 -7.90 9.71 -3.61
N THR A 277 -9.01 9.00 -3.41
CA THR A 277 -9.80 9.06 -2.16
C THR A 277 -8.98 8.70 -0.93
N GLY A 278 -9.13 9.49 0.13
CA GLY A 278 -8.45 9.27 1.41
C GLY A 278 -6.95 9.48 1.40
N ALA A 279 -6.34 9.79 0.25
CA ALA A 279 -4.91 10.00 0.15
C ALA A 279 -4.49 11.24 0.93
N ALA A 280 -3.43 11.12 1.73
CA ALA A 280 -2.84 12.21 2.48
C ALA A 280 -1.68 12.85 1.70
N SER A 281 -1.46 14.13 1.94
CA SER A 281 -0.30 14.89 1.44
C SER A 281 0.39 15.59 2.60
N TYR A 282 1.71 15.79 2.46
CA TYR A 282 2.51 16.59 3.37
C TYR A 282 3.40 17.51 2.52
N LEU A 283 3.04 18.78 2.50
CA LEU A 283 3.64 19.75 1.56
C LEU A 283 4.08 21.01 2.30
N LYS A 284 5.22 21.56 1.89
CA LYS A 284 5.72 22.83 2.40
C LYS A 284 4.88 24.02 1.92
N THR A 285 4.44 24.86 2.84
CA THR A 285 3.74 26.11 2.49
C THR A 285 4.70 27.15 1.93
N ASN A 286 4.18 28.15 1.18
CA ASN A 286 5.04 29.07 0.43
C ASN A 286 5.69 30.20 1.27
N SER A 287 5.23 30.47 2.50
CA SER A 287 5.49 31.77 3.13
C SER A 287 6.26 31.74 4.44
N SER A 288 6.28 30.63 5.18
CA SER A 288 6.89 30.60 6.51
C SER A 288 7.83 29.41 6.73
N GLY A 289 7.90 28.50 5.79
CA GLY A 289 8.59 27.23 5.96
C GLY A 289 7.74 26.17 6.66
N ASP A 290 6.50 26.50 7.04
CA ASP A 290 5.55 25.59 7.64
C ASP A 290 5.11 24.51 6.65
N TYR A 291 4.59 23.41 7.17
CA TYR A 291 4.04 22.32 6.38
C TYR A 291 2.51 22.30 6.47
N CYS A 292 1.88 21.77 5.45
CA CYS A 292 0.45 21.56 5.40
C CYS A 292 0.17 20.08 5.20
N ARG A 293 -0.65 19.50 6.08
CA ARG A 293 -1.25 18.18 5.90
C ARG A 293 -2.60 18.32 5.23
N LEU A 294 -2.79 17.59 4.14
CA LEU A 294 -4.05 17.57 3.39
C LEU A 294 -4.52 16.12 3.32
N LYS A 295 -5.84 15.90 3.34
CA LYS A 295 -6.45 14.59 3.11
C LYS A 295 -7.58 14.73 2.10
N VAL A 296 -7.54 13.95 1.04
CA VAL A 296 -8.60 13.91 0.03
C VAL A 296 -9.85 13.27 0.63
N ILE A 297 -11.03 13.70 0.18
CA ILE A 297 -12.32 13.12 0.59
C ILE A 297 -12.30 11.60 0.48
N THR A 298 -13.01 10.91 1.37
CA THR A 298 -13.04 9.44 1.43
C THR A 298 -14.18 8.81 0.65
N ASP A 299 -15.20 9.59 0.28
CA ASP A 299 -16.33 9.11 -0.51
C ASP A 299 -15.92 8.94 -1.98
N THR A 300 -15.80 7.69 -2.40
CA THR A 300 -15.38 7.32 -3.78
C THR A 300 -16.37 7.78 -4.83
N LYS A 301 -17.68 7.80 -4.53
CA LYS A 301 -18.70 8.27 -5.47
C LYS A 301 -18.62 9.79 -5.62
N ALA A 302 -18.58 10.52 -4.53
CA ALA A 302 -18.42 11.98 -4.55
C ALA A 302 -17.14 12.38 -5.27
N PHE A 303 -16.03 11.65 -5.05
CA PHE A 303 -14.77 11.88 -5.76
C PHE A 303 -14.91 11.67 -7.27
N SER A 304 -15.63 10.63 -7.70
CA SER A 304 -15.86 10.30 -9.12
C SER A 304 -16.72 11.33 -9.85
N GLU A 305 -17.50 12.13 -9.13
CA GLU A 305 -18.39 13.16 -9.67
C GLU A 305 -17.75 14.57 -9.72
N ILE A 306 -16.49 14.72 -9.28
CA ILE A 306 -15.80 16.02 -9.29
C ILE A 306 -15.49 16.47 -10.74
N ASP A 307 -15.91 17.70 -11.07
CA ASP A 307 -15.51 18.36 -12.33
C ASP A 307 -14.11 18.98 -12.19
N TRP A 308 -13.12 18.31 -12.71
CA TRP A 308 -11.72 18.76 -12.65
C TRP A 308 -11.37 19.89 -13.64
N ASN A 309 -12.33 20.32 -14.48
CA ASN A 309 -12.18 21.52 -15.30
C ASN A 309 -12.45 22.79 -14.48
N ASP A 310 -13.17 22.69 -13.36
CA ASP A 310 -13.30 23.79 -12.39
C ASP A 310 -12.00 23.93 -11.57
N PRO A 311 -11.26 25.06 -11.68
CA PRO A 311 -10.02 25.26 -10.92
C PRO A 311 -10.20 25.17 -9.39
N SER A 312 -11.41 25.39 -8.87
CA SER A 312 -11.72 25.30 -7.43
C SER A 312 -11.88 23.86 -6.93
N SER A 313 -11.98 22.87 -7.83
CA SER A 313 -12.16 21.47 -7.45
C SER A 313 -11.01 20.91 -6.63
N LEU A 314 -9.77 21.37 -6.88
CA LEU A 314 -8.63 20.97 -6.05
C LEU A 314 -8.75 21.42 -4.58
N ASP A 315 -9.38 22.57 -4.32
CA ASP A 315 -9.57 23.04 -2.94
C ASP A 315 -10.75 22.33 -2.29
N LYS A 316 -11.78 21.98 -3.06
CA LYS A 316 -12.98 21.28 -2.62
C LYS A 316 -12.77 19.78 -2.38
N CYS A 317 -11.74 19.18 -2.99
CA CYS A 317 -11.50 17.74 -2.85
C CYS A 317 -10.85 17.36 -1.51
N PHE A 318 -10.38 18.33 -0.73
CA PHE A 318 -9.80 18.07 0.58
C PHE A 318 -10.86 18.19 1.69
N MET A 319 -10.86 17.20 2.59
CA MET A 319 -11.72 17.21 3.78
C MET A 319 -11.00 17.71 5.03
N GLU A 320 -9.68 17.61 5.06
CA GLU A 320 -8.81 18.02 6.16
C GLU A 320 -7.65 18.85 5.62
N CYS A 321 -7.32 19.92 6.35
CA CYS A 321 -6.18 20.77 6.05
C CYS A 321 -5.61 21.33 7.37
N ASP A 322 -4.51 20.73 7.85
CA ASP A 322 -3.80 21.19 9.03
C ASP A 322 -2.51 21.89 8.63
N VAL A 323 -2.26 23.06 9.21
CA VAL A 323 -0.98 23.78 9.04
C VAL A 323 -0.13 23.50 10.28
N LEU A 324 1.04 22.89 10.04
CA LEU A 324 2.01 22.55 11.07
C LEU A 324 3.11 23.62 11.08
N SER A 325 3.23 24.36 12.17
CA SER A 325 4.28 25.37 12.34
C SER A 325 5.62 24.70 12.68
N LEU A 326 6.73 25.34 12.30
CA LEU A 326 8.08 24.87 12.65
C LEU A 326 8.36 24.89 14.18
N GLN A 327 7.42 25.37 14.99
CA GLN A 327 7.54 25.44 16.46
C GLN A 327 6.81 24.30 17.18
N GLU A 328 6.11 23.45 16.45
CA GLU A 328 5.48 22.21 16.91
C GLU A 328 6.22 20.97 16.36
#